data_77a1dfa9fa1f7b320d175920c5dda618
#
_entry.id   77a1dfa9fa1f7b320d175920c5dda618
#
_cell.length_a   1.000
_cell.length_b   1.000
_cell.length_c   1.000
_cell.angle_alpha   90.00
_cell.angle_beta   90.00
_cell.angle_gamma   90.00
#
_symmetry.space_group_name_H-M   'P 1'
#
loop_
_entity.id
_entity.type
_entity.pdbx_description
1 polymer ?
#
loop_
_entity_poly.entity_id
_entity_poly.type
_entity_poly.pdbx_seq_one_letter_code
_entity_poly.pdbx_strand_id
1 'polypeptide(L)'
;MEKTDKRYQAYIDILWEELIPAMGCTEPIAVAYAAAAARNTLGELPDKVLVEASGSMIKNVKSVIVPNTDNMKGLEAAAAAGIVAGKQEKKLEVIADVTPEQTKAIRAYLDQTDIKVRHVENGVTFDIILTVWKGEHSAQVRIAVFHTNIVHVEKDGEVLVDIPVHGDSEETLTDRSLLDMEHIWDFVNTVDVEDVRSILEPQIRCNMAIAEEGLRGNYGANIGSVLLDMEGNDVRVRAKAYAAAGSDARMNGCEQPVVINSGSGNQGITASVPVIVYAQELGVSDEKLLRALTLSNLTTIHEKTPIGRLSAYCGAISAGAGAGAGIAYLCGGDYDAVIHTVVNALAVVSGVICDGAKASCAAKIATAVEAGLLGYNMYIRGNQFRAGDGIVAKGVENSLKNVGRLGKQGMKETNNEIIDIMVGC
;
A
#
# COMPACT_ATOMS: atom_id res chain seq x y z
N MET A 1 -2.61 10.39 26.32
CA MET A 1 -1.92 9.08 26.57
C MET A 1 -0.55 9.34 27.17
N GLU A 2 -0.21 8.69 28.26
CA GLU A 2 1.09 8.84 28.90
C GLU A 2 2.12 7.95 28.20
N LYS A 3 3.44 8.34 28.20
CA LYS A 3 4.52 7.51 27.61
C LYS A 3 4.65 6.12 28.27
N THR A 4 4.07 5.92 29.45
CA THR A 4 4.03 4.63 30.17
C THR A 4 2.88 3.72 29.75
N ASP A 5 1.91 4.19 28.99
CA ASP A 5 0.86 3.36 28.42
C ASP A 5 1.47 2.46 27.32
N LYS A 6 1.17 1.16 27.37
CA LYS A 6 1.68 0.19 26.39
C LYS A 6 1.31 0.55 24.95
N ARG A 7 0.21 1.29 24.73
CA ARG A 7 -0.22 1.73 23.40
C ARG A 7 0.68 2.81 22.82
N TYR A 8 1.29 3.65 23.68
CA TYR A 8 2.16 4.74 23.22
C TYR A 8 3.29 4.21 22.32
N GLN A 9 4.07 3.28 22.83
CA GLN A 9 5.16 2.68 22.07
C GLN A 9 4.61 1.81 20.92
N ALA A 10 3.55 1.02 21.17
CA ALA A 10 2.95 0.18 20.15
C ALA A 10 2.48 0.98 18.92
N TYR A 11 1.92 2.19 19.09
CA TYR A 11 1.50 3.02 17.96
C TYR A 11 2.67 3.58 17.17
N ILE A 12 3.78 3.92 17.85
CA ILE A 12 5.03 4.29 17.17
C ILE A 12 5.58 3.11 16.38
N ASP A 13 5.65 1.93 16.99
CA ASP A 13 6.15 0.71 16.33
C ASP A 13 5.28 0.33 15.12
N ILE A 14 3.95 0.43 15.25
CA ILE A 14 3.01 0.22 14.13
C ILE A 14 3.27 1.20 13.00
N LEU A 15 3.50 2.49 13.29
CA LEU A 15 3.85 3.46 12.25
C LEU A 15 5.19 3.11 11.58
N TRP A 16 6.21 2.71 12.32
CA TRP A 16 7.50 2.26 11.78
C TRP A 16 7.37 1.01 10.89
N GLU A 17 6.52 0.08 11.25
CA GLU A 17 6.28 -1.16 10.49
C GLU A 17 5.52 -0.91 9.18
N GLU A 18 4.64 0.08 9.16
CA GLU A 18 3.72 0.30 8.05
C GLU A 18 4.13 1.45 7.12
N LEU A 19 4.89 2.45 7.60
CA LEU A 19 5.32 3.59 6.81
C LEU A 19 6.75 3.39 6.31
N ILE A 20 6.91 2.55 5.29
CA ILE A 20 8.19 2.13 4.77
C ILE A 20 8.42 2.75 3.38
N PRO A 21 9.62 3.29 3.08
CA PRO A 21 9.97 3.69 1.73
C PRO A 21 9.92 2.50 0.76
N ALA A 22 9.34 2.72 -0.41
CA ALA A 22 9.25 1.73 -1.48
C ALA A 22 9.25 2.41 -2.84
N MET A 23 9.77 1.73 -3.86
CA MET A 23 9.78 2.20 -5.23
C MET A 23 8.72 1.51 -6.06
N GLY A 24 7.94 2.26 -6.83
CA GLY A 24 6.90 1.70 -7.70
C GLY A 24 5.84 0.89 -6.97
N CYS A 25 5.31 -0.15 -7.61
CA CYS A 25 4.37 -1.07 -6.99
C CYS A 25 5.09 -2.10 -6.12
N THR A 26 4.62 -2.27 -4.89
CA THR A 26 5.27 -3.09 -3.86
C THR A 26 5.31 -4.58 -4.19
N GLU A 27 4.28 -5.10 -4.87
CA GLU A 27 4.20 -6.53 -5.19
C GLU A 27 5.25 -6.98 -6.24
N PRO A 28 5.43 -6.32 -7.40
CA PRO A 28 6.55 -6.66 -8.29
C PRO A 28 7.91 -6.45 -7.64
N ILE A 29 8.04 -5.46 -6.75
CA ILE A 29 9.28 -5.26 -5.99
C ILE A 29 9.55 -6.40 -5.02
N ALA A 30 8.52 -6.96 -4.37
CA ALA A 30 8.67 -8.15 -3.54
C ALA A 30 9.10 -9.39 -4.36
N VAL A 31 8.60 -9.54 -5.60
CA VAL A 31 9.08 -10.58 -6.53
C VAL A 31 10.55 -10.35 -6.87
N ALA A 32 10.95 -9.12 -7.20
CA ALA A 32 12.35 -8.78 -7.47
C ALA A 32 13.25 -9.00 -6.25
N TYR A 33 12.74 -8.73 -5.04
CA TYR A 33 13.45 -8.96 -3.78
C TYR A 33 13.66 -10.46 -3.53
N ALA A 34 12.63 -11.29 -3.70
CA ALA A 34 12.74 -12.74 -3.64
C ALA A 34 13.76 -13.28 -4.66
N ALA A 35 13.73 -12.73 -5.88
CA ALA A 35 14.62 -13.11 -6.97
C ALA A 35 16.09 -12.75 -6.71
N ALA A 36 16.35 -11.57 -6.18
CA ALA A 36 17.69 -11.17 -5.76
C ALA A 36 18.23 -12.05 -4.63
N ALA A 37 17.36 -12.38 -3.65
CA ALA A 37 17.69 -13.28 -2.55
C ALA A 37 18.02 -14.69 -3.04
N ALA A 38 17.19 -15.24 -3.95
CA ALA A 38 17.42 -16.58 -4.52
C ALA A 38 18.71 -16.64 -5.34
N ARG A 39 18.99 -15.62 -6.20
CA ARG A 39 20.26 -15.52 -6.93
C ARG A 39 21.46 -15.44 -5.97
N ASN A 40 21.37 -14.65 -4.89
CA ASN A 40 22.45 -14.54 -3.91
C ASN A 40 22.68 -15.87 -3.16
N THR A 41 21.62 -16.59 -2.84
CA THR A 41 21.68 -17.92 -2.22
C THR A 41 22.32 -18.94 -3.16
N LEU A 42 21.95 -18.93 -4.46
CA LEU A 42 22.54 -19.78 -5.48
C LEU A 42 24.05 -19.47 -5.66
N GLY A 43 24.41 -18.18 -5.67
CA GLY A 43 25.78 -17.69 -5.80
C GLY A 43 26.21 -17.36 -7.22
N GLU A 44 25.37 -17.59 -8.21
CA GLU A 44 25.64 -17.33 -9.64
C GLU A 44 24.35 -16.95 -10.40
N LEU A 45 24.49 -16.53 -11.68
CA LEU A 45 23.36 -16.16 -12.52
C LEU A 45 22.61 -17.43 -12.97
N PRO A 46 21.35 -17.62 -12.60
CA PRO A 46 20.57 -18.80 -12.96
C PRO A 46 20.22 -18.83 -14.45
N ASP A 47 20.03 -20.03 -15.00
CA ASP A 47 19.59 -20.27 -16.37
C ASP A 47 18.14 -20.78 -16.47
N LYS A 48 17.50 -21.05 -15.33
CA LYS A 48 16.09 -21.44 -15.23
C LYS A 48 15.48 -20.85 -13.97
N VAL A 49 14.23 -20.38 -14.07
CA VAL A 49 13.49 -19.73 -12.99
C VAL A 49 12.05 -20.22 -12.94
N LEU A 50 11.56 -20.53 -11.75
CA LEU A 50 10.15 -20.77 -11.48
C LEU A 50 9.66 -19.76 -10.42
N VAL A 51 8.65 -18.99 -10.78
CA VAL A 51 7.95 -18.07 -9.88
C VAL A 51 6.58 -18.70 -9.59
N GLU A 52 6.38 -19.12 -8.35
CA GLU A 52 5.09 -19.59 -7.88
C GLU A 52 4.49 -18.49 -7.00
N ALA A 53 3.26 -18.09 -7.29
CA ALA A 53 2.63 -16.98 -6.59
C ALA A 53 1.15 -17.23 -6.35
N SER A 54 0.62 -16.67 -5.24
CA SER A 54 -0.81 -16.67 -4.99
C SER A 54 -1.58 -15.90 -6.07
N GLY A 55 -2.85 -16.22 -6.27
CA GLY A 55 -3.70 -15.50 -7.23
C GLY A 55 -3.75 -13.99 -6.97
N SER A 56 -3.75 -13.57 -5.70
CA SER A 56 -3.69 -12.15 -5.33
C SER A 56 -2.39 -11.48 -5.76
N MET A 57 -1.26 -12.16 -5.68
CA MET A 57 0.03 -11.66 -6.17
C MET A 57 0.03 -11.55 -7.69
N ILE A 58 -0.44 -12.59 -8.40
CA ILE A 58 -0.56 -12.56 -9.87
C ILE A 58 -1.45 -11.40 -10.31
N LYS A 59 -2.62 -11.24 -9.70
CA LYS A 59 -3.55 -10.14 -9.95
C LYS A 59 -2.87 -8.75 -9.84
N ASN A 60 -2.06 -8.54 -8.81
CA ASN A 60 -1.46 -7.24 -8.54
C ASN A 60 -0.23 -6.93 -9.38
N VAL A 61 0.47 -7.96 -9.91
CA VAL A 61 1.72 -7.76 -10.68
C VAL A 61 1.49 -7.74 -12.19
N LYS A 62 0.47 -8.47 -12.68
CA LYS A 62 0.27 -8.73 -14.13
C LYS A 62 0.31 -7.49 -15.03
N SER A 63 -0.30 -6.39 -14.61
CA SER A 63 -0.52 -5.21 -15.47
C SER A 63 0.33 -3.99 -15.11
N VAL A 64 1.12 -4.06 -14.05
CA VAL A 64 1.89 -2.94 -13.55
C VAL A 64 3.29 -2.90 -14.16
N ILE A 65 3.79 -1.70 -14.42
CA ILE A 65 5.17 -1.49 -14.88
C ILE A 65 6.13 -1.74 -13.71
N VAL A 66 7.15 -2.57 -13.96
CA VAL A 66 8.27 -2.78 -13.05
C VAL A 66 9.20 -1.56 -13.15
N PRO A 67 9.51 -0.84 -12.07
CA PRO A 67 10.36 0.35 -12.13
C PRO A 67 11.75 0.04 -12.69
N ASN A 68 12.40 1.03 -13.32
CA ASN A 68 13.76 0.94 -13.85
C ASN A 68 13.98 -0.19 -14.88
N THR A 69 12.93 -0.63 -15.59
CA THR A 69 13.01 -1.73 -16.57
C THR A 69 12.63 -1.33 -17.99
N ASP A 70 12.48 -0.04 -18.29
CA ASP A 70 12.03 0.44 -19.60
C ASP A 70 10.65 -0.16 -19.98
N ASN A 71 9.67 0.06 -19.11
CA ASN A 71 8.26 -0.33 -19.25
C ASN A 71 7.96 -1.84 -19.30
N MET A 72 8.87 -2.71 -18.85
CA MET A 72 8.56 -4.14 -18.73
C MET A 72 7.48 -4.37 -17.65
N LYS A 73 6.66 -5.41 -17.83
CA LYS A 73 5.52 -5.74 -16.96
C LYS A 73 5.54 -7.22 -16.58
N GLY A 74 4.86 -7.53 -15.48
CA GLY A 74 4.59 -8.92 -15.09
C GLY A 74 5.60 -9.49 -14.10
N LEU A 75 5.31 -10.72 -13.65
CA LEU A 75 6.13 -11.44 -12.67
C LEU A 75 7.49 -11.82 -13.26
N GLU A 76 7.53 -12.20 -14.53
CA GLU A 76 8.74 -12.58 -15.25
C GLU A 76 9.73 -11.42 -15.32
N ALA A 77 9.23 -10.21 -15.66
CA ALA A 77 10.04 -9.00 -15.70
C ALA A 77 10.57 -8.61 -14.31
N ALA A 78 9.73 -8.71 -13.28
CA ALA A 78 10.13 -8.45 -11.90
C ALA A 78 11.20 -9.44 -11.41
N ALA A 79 11.04 -10.74 -11.70
CA ALA A 79 12.03 -11.75 -11.37
C ALA A 79 13.36 -11.51 -12.11
N ALA A 80 13.31 -11.25 -13.42
CA ALA A 80 14.51 -10.94 -14.23
C ALA A 80 15.25 -9.70 -13.68
N ALA A 81 14.52 -8.63 -13.33
CA ALA A 81 15.11 -7.43 -12.76
C ALA A 81 15.83 -7.71 -11.42
N GLY A 82 15.20 -8.49 -10.53
CA GLY A 82 15.81 -8.90 -9.27
C GLY A 82 17.04 -9.78 -9.44
N ILE A 83 17.00 -10.74 -10.38
CA ILE A 83 18.11 -11.64 -10.68
C ILE A 83 19.30 -10.88 -11.25
N VAL A 84 19.09 -10.02 -12.24
CA VAL A 84 20.16 -9.39 -12.99
C VAL A 84 20.77 -8.21 -12.24
N ALA A 85 19.95 -7.37 -11.61
CA ALA A 85 20.37 -6.09 -11.07
C ALA A 85 20.00 -5.86 -9.59
N GLY A 86 19.23 -6.77 -8.98
CA GLY A 86 18.71 -6.58 -7.64
C GLY A 86 19.78 -6.55 -6.55
N LYS A 87 19.64 -5.60 -5.62
CA LYS A 87 20.44 -5.47 -4.39
C LYS A 87 19.57 -5.86 -3.20
N GLN A 88 19.67 -7.12 -2.76
CA GLN A 88 18.81 -7.70 -1.72
C GLN A 88 18.77 -6.86 -0.43
N GLU A 89 19.88 -6.27 -0.04
CA GLU A 89 19.99 -5.45 1.18
C GLU A 89 19.07 -4.21 1.16
N LYS A 90 18.63 -3.77 -0.01
CA LYS A 90 17.72 -2.64 -0.20
C LYS A 90 16.23 -2.99 -0.06
N LYS A 91 15.89 -4.25 0.14
CA LYS A 91 14.48 -4.71 0.35
C LYS A 91 13.51 -4.14 -0.71
N LEU A 92 12.57 -3.28 -0.33
CA LEU A 92 11.58 -2.70 -1.25
C LEU A 92 12.15 -1.59 -2.18
N GLU A 93 13.43 -1.35 -2.13
CA GLU A 93 14.18 -0.53 -3.08
C GLU A 93 15.22 -1.37 -3.85
N VAL A 94 15.03 -2.69 -3.91
CA VAL A 94 15.96 -3.70 -4.45
C VAL A 94 16.46 -3.40 -5.86
N ILE A 95 15.67 -2.76 -6.71
CA ILE A 95 16.01 -2.35 -8.09
C ILE A 95 16.07 -0.82 -8.28
N ALA A 96 16.27 -0.06 -7.19
CA ALA A 96 16.30 1.40 -7.25
C ALA A 96 17.49 1.95 -8.07
N ASP A 97 18.61 1.23 -8.09
CA ASP A 97 19.86 1.68 -8.73
C ASP A 97 20.13 1.01 -10.09
N VAL A 98 19.11 0.49 -10.76
CA VAL A 98 19.29 -0.16 -12.08
C VAL A 98 19.78 0.86 -13.10
N THR A 99 20.91 0.55 -13.75
CA THR A 99 21.49 1.41 -14.80
C THR A 99 20.89 1.10 -16.18
N PRO A 100 21.01 2.01 -17.18
CA PRO A 100 20.55 1.73 -18.55
C PRO A 100 21.20 0.49 -19.17
N GLU A 101 22.45 0.17 -18.81
CA GLU A 101 23.15 -1.04 -19.25
C GLU A 101 22.50 -2.28 -18.62
N GLN A 102 22.18 -2.22 -17.33
CA GLN A 102 21.47 -3.30 -16.62
C GLN A 102 20.05 -3.49 -17.15
N THR A 103 19.34 -2.42 -17.52
CA THR A 103 18.01 -2.54 -18.16
C THR A 103 18.07 -3.35 -19.46
N LYS A 104 19.10 -3.13 -20.29
CA LYS A 104 19.36 -3.95 -21.49
C LYS A 104 19.68 -5.40 -21.15
N ALA A 105 20.48 -5.61 -20.09
CA ALA A 105 20.81 -6.96 -19.61
C ALA A 105 19.58 -7.69 -19.06
N ILE A 106 18.68 -6.99 -18.34
CA ILE A 106 17.40 -7.56 -17.86
C ILE A 106 16.56 -8.03 -19.04
N ARG A 107 16.42 -7.21 -20.09
CA ARG A 107 15.67 -7.58 -21.30
C ARG A 107 16.28 -8.80 -21.99
N ALA A 108 17.58 -8.80 -22.19
CA ALA A 108 18.28 -9.94 -22.80
C ALA A 108 18.14 -11.22 -21.96
N TYR A 109 18.20 -11.10 -20.63
CA TYR A 109 18.00 -12.22 -19.73
C TYR A 109 16.57 -12.77 -19.82
N LEU A 110 15.57 -11.88 -19.84
CA LEU A 110 14.15 -12.24 -19.98
C LEU A 110 13.88 -12.97 -21.30
N ASP A 111 14.52 -12.55 -22.39
CA ASP A 111 14.34 -13.16 -23.72
C ASP A 111 15.04 -14.53 -23.86
N GLN A 112 16.08 -14.80 -23.08
CA GLN A 112 16.95 -16.00 -23.24
C GLN A 112 16.73 -17.06 -22.16
N THR A 113 16.10 -16.70 -21.02
CA THR A 113 15.98 -17.58 -19.86
C THR A 113 14.57 -18.16 -19.76
N ASP A 114 14.46 -19.46 -19.44
CA ASP A 114 13.18 -20.12 -19.18
C ASP A 114 12.63 -19.65 -17.82
N ILE A 115 11.85 -18.58 -17.82
CA ILE A 115 11.15 -18.05 -16.63
C ILE A 115 9.69 -18.49 -16.70
N LYS A 116 9.28 -19.36 -15.78
CA LYS A 116 7.90 -19.85 -15.68
C LYS A 116 7.19 -19.24 -14.49
N VAL A 117 5.92 -18.90 -14.68
CA VAL A 117 5.01 -18.46 -13.61
C VAL A 117 3.95 -19.54 -13.38
N ARG A 118 3.70 -19.88 -12.13
CA ARG A 118 2.68 -20.83 -11.71
C ARG A 118 1.83 -20.28 -10.59
N HIS A 119 0.52 -20.43 -10.71
CA HIS A 119 -0.41 -20.12 -9.62
C HIS A 119 -0.34 -21.21 -8.55
N VAL A 120 -0.32 -20.80 -7.27
CA VAL A 120 -0.41 -21.71 -6.12
C VAL A 120 -1.57 -21.34 -5.22
N GLU A 121 -2.30 -22.37 -4.76
CA GLU A 121 -3.41 -22.26 -3.82
C GLU A 121 -3.05 -23.00 -2.54
N ASN A 122 -2.44 -22.29 -1.60
CA ASN A 122 -2.03 -22.85 -0.31
C ASN A 122 -2.68 -22.13 0.90
N GLY A 123 -3.66 -21.27 0.64
CA GLY A 123 -4.42 -20.56 1.67
C GLY A 123 -3.72 -19.29 2.21
N VAL A 124 -2.54 -18.93 1.69
CA VAL A 124 -1.84 -17.69 2.04
C VAL A 124 -2.08 -16.65 0.95
N THR A 125 -2.66 -15.51 1.32
CA THR A 125 -3.07 -14.46 0.36
C THR A 125 -1.88 -13.75 -0.27
N PHE A 126 -0.84 -13.46 0.52
CA PHE A 126 0.43 -12.93 0.04
C PHE A 126 1.47 -14.04 0.08
N ASP A 127 1.78 -14.64 -1.05
CA ASP A 127 2.76 -15.73 -1.15
C ASP A 127 3.52 -15.70 -2.48
N ILE A 128 4.84 -15.75 -2.37
CA ILE A 128 5.79 -15.81 -3.49
C ILE A 128 6.81 -16.89 -3.15
N ILE A 129 6.91 -17.91 -3.98
CA ILE A 129 7.97 -18.92 -3.90
C ILE A 129 8.77 -18.81 -5.20
N LEU A 130 10.05 -18.51 -5.09
CA LEU A 130 10.92 -18.32 -6.24
C LEU A 130 12.07 -19.32 -6.19
N THR A 131 12.11 -20.22 -7.17
CA THR A 131 13.14 -21.24 -7.32
C THR A 131 13.98 -20.96 -8.56
N VAL A 132 15.29 -21.00 -8.38
CA VAL A 132 16.28 -20.77 -9.44
C VAL A 132 17.22 -21.94 -9.55
N TRP A 133 17.70 -22.20 -10.79
CA TRP A 133 18.65 -23.28 -11.07
C TRP A 133 19.83 -22.78 -11.92
N LYS A 134 20.97 -23.44 -11.70
CA LYS A 134 22.14 -23.37 -12.55
C LYS A 134 22.81 -24.74 -12.63
N GLY A 135 22.66 -25.41 -13.78
CA GLY A 135 23.08 -26.80 -13.92
C GLY A 135 22.38 -27.70 -12.90
N GLU A 136 23.15 -28.35 -12.02
CA GLU A 136 22.63 -29.22 -10.96
C GLU A 136 22.36 -28.46 -9.63
N HIS A 137 22.75 -27.18 -9.53
CA HIS A 137 22.53 -26.37 -8.34
C HIS A 137 21.19 -25.66 -8.37
N SER A 138 20.59 -25.52 -7.18
CA SER A 138 19.32 -24.82 -7.01
C SER A 138 19.28 -23.98 -5.76
N ALA A 139 18.44 -22.95 -5.78
CA ALA A 139 18.07 -22.19 -4.58
C ALA A 139 16.59 -21.81 -4.63
N GLN A 140 15.96 -21.83 -3.47
CA GLN A 140 14.57 -21.42 -3.31
C GLN A 140 14.46 -20.36 -2.20
N VAL A 141 13.63 -19.35 -2.43
CA VAL A 141 13.25 -18.34 -1.46
C VAL A 141 11.75 -18.19 -1.44
N ARG A 142 11.14 -18.18 -0.25
CA ARG A 142 9.73 -17.88 -0.07
C ARG A 142 9.56 -16.61 0.76
N ILE A 143 8.71 -15.70 0.25
CA ILE A 143 8.20 -14.53 0.96
C ILE A 143 6.71 -14.74 1.18
N ALA A 144 6.25 -14.64 2.44
CA ALA A 144 4.84 -14.85 2.77
C ALA A 144 4.34 -13.81 3.78
N VAL A 145 3.02 -13.54 3.77
CA VAL A 145 2.25 -12.67 4.65
C VAL A 145 2.49 -11.18 4.38
N PHE A 146 3.73 -10.71 4.28
CA PHE A 146 4.05 -9.32 3.90
C PHE A 146 5.34 -9.22 3.09
N HIS A 147 5.51 -8.11 2.39
CA HIS A 147 6.44 -7.91 1.27
C HIS A 147 7.92 -8.21 1.53
N THR A 148 8.39 -8.13 2.78
CA THR A 148 9.80 -8.32 3.14
C THR A 148 10.05 -9.54 4.02
N ASN A 149 9.01 -10.34 4.28
CA ASN A 149 9.07 -11.48 5.21
C ASN A 149 9.55 -12.74 4.49
N ILE A 150 10.86 -12.94 4.44
CA ILE A 150 11.46 -14.19 3.97
C ILE A 150 11.22 -15.26 5.03
N VAL A 151 10.43 -16.27 4.71
CA VAL A 151 10.04 -17.35 5.62
C VAL A 151 10.75 -18.67 5.32
N HIS A 152 11.29 -18.83 4.10
CA HIS A 152 12.03 -20.03 3.73
C HIS A 152 13.18 -19.68 2.79
N VAL A 153 14.33 -20.29 3.02
CA VAL A 153 15.50 -20.25 2.14
C VAL A 153 16.10 -21.66 2.11
N GLU A 154 16.31 -22.16 0.90
CA GLU A 154 16.93 -23.47 0.66
C GLU A 154 18.02 -23.36 -0.42
N LYS A 155 19.08 -24.15 -0.32
CA LYS A 155 20.13 -24.33 -1.33
C LYS A 155 20.47 -25.80 -1.50
N ASP A 156 20.37 -26.33 -2.70
CA ASP A 156 20.73 -27.72 -3.06
C ASP A 156 20.07 -28.77 -2.15
N GLY A 157 18.82 -28.49 -1.68
CA GLY A 157 18.09 -29.34 -0.75
C GLY A 157 18.41 -29.11 0.73
N GLU A 158 19.37 -28.26 1.05
CA GLU A 158 19.65 -27.86 2.44
C GLU A 158 18.83 -26.63 2.82
N VAL A 159 18.00 -26.77 3.86
CA VAL A 159 17.16 -25.69 4.40
C VAL A 159 17.99 -24.77 5.30
N LEU A 160 18.12 -23.50 4.91
CA LEU A 160 18.87 -22.49 5.64
C LEU A 160 17.99 -21.62 6.55
N VAL A 161 16.73 -21.41 6.15
CA VAL A 161 15.71 -20.66 6.92
C VAL A 161 14.39 -21.39 6.76
N ASP A 162 13.67 -21.61 7.86
CA ASP A 162 12.33 -22.18 7.85
C ASP A 162 11.49 -21.61 9.00
N ILE A 163 10.65 -20.65 8.68
CA ILE A 163 9.74 -19.97 9.60
C ILE A 163 8.31 -20.46 9.30
N PRO A 164 7.61 -21.09 10.23
CA PRO A 164 6.26 -21.56 10.00
C PRO A 164 5.31 -20.42 9.61
N VAL A 165 4.46 -20.66 8.60
CA VAL A 165 3.43 -19.72 8.13
C VAL A 165 2.06 -20.26 8.49
N HIS A 166 1.31 -19.50 9.29
CA HIS A 166 -0.04 -19.87 9.75
C HIS A 166 -1.10 -18.98 9.06
N GLY A 167 -1.37 -19.28 7.77
CA GLY A 167 -2.27 -18.47 6.95
C GLY A 167 -1.76 -17.02 6.81
N ASP A 168 -2.64 -16.04 6.92
CA ASP A 168 -2.31 -14.61 6.82
C ASP A 168 -2.03 -13.97 8.21
N SER A 169 -1.55 -14.73 9.19
CA SER A 169 -1.26 -14.22 10.53
C SER A 169 0.01 -13.34 10.53
N GLU A 170 -0.08 -12.16 11.12
CA GLU A 170 1.01 -11.19 11.28
C GLU A 170 1.61 -11.22 12.70
N GLU A 171 1.75 -12.41 13.28
CA GLU A 171 2.21 -12.61 14.68
C GLU A 171 3.59 -12.01 15.00
N THR A 172 4.41 -11.76 13.98
CA THR A 172 5.73 -11.14 14.13
C THR A 172 5.69 -9.62 14.21
N LEU A 173 4.54 -9.01 13.96
CA LEU A 173 4.34 -7.56 14.01
C LEU A 173 3.71 -7.14 15.34
N THR A 174 3.80 -5.85 15.64
CA THR A 174 3.17 -5.26 16.83
C THR A 174 1.66 -5.55 16.84
N ASP A 175 1.11 -5.83 18.01
CA ASP A 175 -0.30 -6.21 18.18
C ASP A 175 -1.26 -5.11 17.73
N ARG A 176 -1.93 -5.32 16.57
CA ARG A 176 -2.91 -4.39 15.99
C ARG A 176 -4.24 -4.34 16.78
N SER A 177 -4.50 -5.29 17.67
CA SER A 177 -5.71 -5.26 18.52
C SER A 177 -5.70 -4.11 19.53
N LEU A 178 -4.55 -3.46 19.70
CA LEU A 178 -4.40 -2.25 20.52
C LEU A 178 -4.95 -0.98 19.84
N LEU A 179 -5.21 -1.04 18.52
CA LEU A 179 -5.76 0.10 17.76
C LEU A 179 -7.27 0.22 17.99
N ASP A 180 -7.70 1.40 18.36
CA ASP A 180 -9.09 1.86 18.29
C ASP A 180 -9.13 3.39 18.15
N MET A 181 -10.22 3.93 17.65
CA MET A 181 -10.32 5.35 17.32
C MET A 181 -10.21 6.28 18.54
N GLU A 182 -10.68 5.86 19.70
CA GLU A 182 -10.61 6.66 20.94
C GLU A 182 -9.17 6.81 21.40
N HIS A 183 -8.40 5.71 21.44
CA HIS A 183 -7.00 5.74 21.84
C HIS A 183 -6.09 6.34 20.75
N ILE A 184 -6.42 6.18 19.46
CA ILE A 184 -5.73 6.88 18.37
C ILE A 184 -5.89 8.39 18.55
N TRP A 185 -7.10 8.88 18.82
CA TRP A 185 -7.36 10.29 19.09
C TRP A 185 -6.58 10.81 20.30
N ASP A 186 -6.60 10.06 21.41
CA ASP A 186 -5.84 10.42 22.60
C ASP A 186 -4.33 10.48 22.32
N PHE A 187 -3.78 9.47 21.64
CA PHE A 187 -2.37 9.43 21.22
C PHE A 187 -2.00 10.64 20.36
N VAL A 188 -2.76 10.96 19.32
CA VAL A 188 -2.50 12.08 18.41
C VAL A 188 -2.43 13.42 19.14
N ASN A 189 -3.26 13.62 20.18
CA ASN A 189 -3.29 14.85 20.94
C ASN A 189 -2.23 14.95 22.04
N THR A 190 -1.60 13.82 22.40
CA THR A 190 -0.67 13.74 23.54
C THR A 190 0.74 13.30 23.17
N VAL A 191 0.93 12.67 22.01
CA VAL A 191 2.25 12.20 21.56
C VAL A 191 3.25 13.35 21.46
N ASP A 192 4.47 13.10 21.90
CA ASP A 192 5.58 13.97 21.58
C ASP A 192 5.86 13.86 20.07
N VAL A 193 5.65 14.94 19.33
CA VAL A 193 5.74 14.91 17.86
C VAL A 193 7.12 14.53 17.36
N GLU A 194 8.16 14.69 18.18
CA GLU A 194 9.52 14.28 17.83
C GLU A 194 9.64 12.74 17.78
N ASP A 195 8.81 12.00 18.54
CA ASP A 195 8.80 10.53 18.52
C ASP A 195 8.23 9.96 17.18
N VAL A 196 7.47 10.76 16.42
CA VAL A 196 6.88 10.37 15.12
C VAL A 196 7.45 11.13 13.93
N ARG A 197 8.23 12.18 14.15
CA ARG A 197 8.80 13.05 13.10
C ARG A 197 9.60 12.26 12.08
N SER A 198 10.55 11.48 12.54
CA SER A 198 11.45 10.71 11.66
C SER A 198 10.74 9.67 10.79
N ILE A 199 9.51 9.26 11.18
CA ILE A 199 8.66 8.34 10.43
C ILE A 199 7.89 9.12 9.34
N LEU A 200 7.37 10.31 9.69
CA LEU A 200 6.45 11.07 8.84
C LEU A 200 7.15 12.00 7.85
N GLU A 201 8.31 12.57 8.18
CA GLU A 201 9.05 13.46 7.26
C GLU A 201 9.40 12.81 5.91
N PRO A 202 9.88 11.54 5.85
CA PRO A 202 10.04 10.85 4.58
C PRO A 202 8.73 10.72 3.80
N GLN A 203 7.60 10.46 4.47
CA GLN A 203 6.29 10.37 3.84
C GLN A 203 5.88 11.70 3.22
N ILE A 204 6.02 12.80 3.96
CA ILE A 204 5.74 14.15 3.46
C ILE A 204 6.56 14.43 2.20
N ARG A 205 7.87 14.23 2.28
CA ARG A 205 8.79 14.52 1.17
C ARG A 205 8.53 13.66 -0.05
N CYS A 206 8.52 12.33 0.11
CA CYS A 206 8.42 11.40 -1.02
C CYS A 206 7.04 11.43 -1.68
N ASN A 207 5.96 11.43 -0.88
CA ASN A 207 4.62 11.35 -1.42
C ASN A 207 4.17 12.66 -2.09
N MET A 208 4.64 13.82 -1.60
CA MET A 208 4.43 15.08 -2.32
C MET A 208 5.26 15.16 -3.59
N ALA A 209 6.54 14.73 -3.56
CA ALA A 209 7.39 14.78 -4.74
C ALA A 209 6.80 13.97 -5.92
N ILE A 210 6.31 12.75 -5.67
CA ILE A 210 5.70 11.93 -6.73
C ILE A 210 4.34 12.49 -7.16
N ALA A 211 3.57 13.13 -6.29
CA ALA A 211 2.32 13.79 -6.63
C ALA A 211 2.56 14.99 -7.58
N GLU A 212 3.55 15.82 -7.27
CA GLU A 212 3.97 16.93 -8.13
C GLU A 212 4.53 16.45 -9.46
N GLU A 213 5.30 15.37 -9.46
CA GLU A 213 5.81 14.75 -10.68
C GLU A 213 4.66 14.23 -11.55
N GLY A 214 3.65 13.60 -10.94
CA GLY A 214 2.46 13.11 -11.65
C GLY A 214 1.65 14.22 -12.33
N LEU A 215 1.64 15.42 -11.75
CA LEU A 215 1.00 16.59 -12.38
C LEU A 215 1.85 17.21 -13.50
N ARG A 216 3.18 17.12 -13.41
CA ARG A 216 4.09 17.66 -14.45
C ARG A 216 4.26 16.72 -15.62
N GLY A 217 4.28 15.43 -15.36
CA GLY A 217 4.51 14.38 -16.34
C GLY A 217 3.26 13.95 -17.07
N ASN A 218 3.43 12.99 -17.95
CA ASN A 218 2.34 12.34 -18.69
C ASN A 218 2.29 10.87 -18.28
N TYR A 219 1.50 10.57 -17.25
CA TYR A 219 1.42 9.25 -16.64
C TYR A 219 0.00 8.70 -16.66
N GLY A 220 -0.15 7.48 -17.15
CA GLY A 220 -1.41 6.75 -17.09
C GLY A 220 -2.55 7.47 -17.80
N ALA A 221 -3.61 7.79 -17.08
CA ALA A 221 -4.77 8.53 -17.60
C ALA A 221 -4.76 10.02 -17.20
N ASN A 222 -3.69 10.51 -16.56
CA ASN A 222 -3.54 11.90 -16.11
C ASN A 222 -4.74 12.39 -15.27
N ILE A 223 -5.27 11.54 -14.40
CA ILE A 223 -6.49 11.83 -13.62
C ILE A 223 -6.34 13.12 -12.80
N GLY A 224 -5.15 13.36 -12.22
CA GLY A 224 -4.90 14.58 -11.46
C GLY A 224 -5.09 15.85 -12.31
N SER A 225 -4.51 15.91 -13.50
CA SER A 225 -4.64 17.03 -14.42
C SER A 225 -6.08 17.17 -14.93
N VAL A 226 -6.75 16.07 -15.27
CA VAL A 226 -8.15 16.05 -15.69
C VAL A 226 -9.06 16.67 -14.62
N LEU A 227 -8.85 16.33 -13.34
CA LEU A 227 -9.64 16.89 -12.24
C LEU A 227 -9.43 18.40 -12.09
N LEU A 228 -8.19 18.88 -12.18
CA LEU A 228 -7.88 20.32 -12.10
C LEU A 228 -8.52 21.08 -13.27
N ASP A 229 -8.48 20.53 -14.49
CA ASP A 229 -9.07 21.13 -15.67
C ASP A 229 -10.60 21.18 -15.60
N MET A 230 -11.23 20.12 -15.08
CA MET A 230 -12.71 20.02 -15.02
C MET A 230 -13.34 20.78 -13.87
N GLU A 231 -12.72 20.75 -12.70
CA GLU A 231 -13.33 21.19 -11.44
C GLU A 231 -12.68 22.45 -10.85
N GLY A 232 -11.55 22.90 -11.44
CA GLY A 232 -10.81 24.09 -10.97
C GLY A 232 -9.75 23.75 -9.92
N ASN A 233 -9.31 24.76 -9.17
CA ASN A 233 -8.10 24.70 -8.34
C ASN A 233 -8.37 25.07 -6.87
N ASP A 234 -9.55 24.79 -6.33
CA ASP A 234 -9.76 24.91 -4.88
C ASP A 234 -9.04 23.78 -4.11
N VAL A 235 -8.91 23.95 -2.81
CA VAL A 235 -8.17 23.00 -1.97
C VAL A 235 -8.76 21.60 -2.02
N ARG A 236 -10.07 21.44 -2.14
CA ARG A 236 -10.76 20.15 -2.21
C ARG A 236 -10.38 19.42 -3.51
N VAL A 237 -10.37 20.14 -4.62
CA VAL A 237 -9.98 19.59 -5.92
C VAL A 237 -8.49 19.27 -5.92
N ARG A 238 -7.62 20.18 -5.43
CA ARG A 238 -6.18 19.92 -5.33
C ARG A 238 -5.88 18.68 -4.49
N ALA A 239 -6.54 18.50 -3.34
CA ALA A 239 -6.30 17.37 -2.46
C ALA A 239 -6.49 16.02 -3.17
N LYS A 240 -7.59 15.85 -3.91
CA LYS A 240 -7.85 14.62 -4.68
C LYS A 240 -7.01 14.54 -5.96
N ALA A 241 -6.75 15.65 -6.62
CA ALA A 241 -5.97 15.68 -7.85
C ALA A 241 -4.49 15.34 -7.64
N TYR A 242 -3.85 15.87 -6.60
CA TYR A 242 -2.46 15.55 -6.25
C TYR A 242 -2.31 14.08 -5.84
N ALA A 243 -3.23 13.56 -5.02
CA ALA A 243 -3.20 12.14 -4.65
C ALA A 243 -3.40 11.23 -5.88
N ALA A 244 -4.31 11.57 -6.79
CA ALA A 244 -4.52 10.84 -8.03
C ALA A 244 -3.28 10.90 -8.93
N ALA A 245 -2.67 12.08 -9.10
CA ALA A 245 -1.46 12.27 -9.91
C ALA A 245 -0.28 11.45 -9.39
N GLY A 246 -0.07 11.41 -8.06
CA GLY A 246 0.95 10.56 -7.45
C GLY A 246 0.75 9.07 -7.76
N SER A 247 -0.51 8.61 -7.79
CA SER A 247 -0.85 7.26 -8.22
C SER A 247 -0.65 7.04 -9.71
N ASP A 248 -1.03 8.00 -10.57
CA ASP A 248 -0.78 7.94 -12.01
C ASP A 248 0.73 7.74 -12.27
N ALA A 249 1.58 8.56 -11.67
CA ALA A 249 3.02 8.44 -11.80
C ALA A 249 3.52 7.07 -11.30
N ARG A 250 3.14 6.68 -10.08
CA ARG A 250 3.57 5.43 -9.44
C ARG A 250 3.19 4.19 -10.24
N MET A 251 1.96 4.13 -10.78
CA MET A 251 1.45 2.96 -11.50
C MET A 251 2.01 2.85 -12.93
N ASN A 252 2.58 3.91 -13.45
CA ASN A 252 3.02 4.00 -14.83
C ASN A 252 4.52 4.29 -14.98
N GLY A 253 5.32 3.78 -14.04
CA GLY A 253 6.77 3.65 -14.19
C GLY A 253 7.60 4.82 -13.65
N CYS A 254 7.03 5.77 -12.91
CA CYS A 254 7.82 6.78 -12.22
C CYS A 254 8.78 6.14 -11.20
N GLU A 255 10.02 6.55 -11.25
CA GLU A 255 11.12 5.99 -10.46
C GLU A 255 11.28 6.65 -9.08
N GLN A 256 10.42 7.62 -8.74
CA GLN A 256 10.47 8.26 -7.43
C GLN A 256 9.93 7.33 -6.33
N PRO A 257 10.59 7.30 -5.15
CA PRO A 257 10.11 6.52 -4.02
C PRO A 257 8.84 7.12 -3.42
N VAL A 258 8.05 6.27 -2.80
CA VAL A 258 6.91 6.64 -1.95
C VAL A 258 7.06 6.02 -0.58
N VAL A 259 6.45 6.61 0.44
CA VAL A 259 6.26 5.95 1.73
C VAL A 259 4.88 5.32 1.73
N ILE A 260 4.88 3.99 1.88
CA ILE A 260 3.67 3.16 1.83
C ILE A 260 2.83 3.29 3.12
N ASN A 261 1.62 2.74 3.10
CA ASN A 261 0.82 2.45 4.29
C ASN A 261 0.13 1.10 4.07
N SER A 262 0.15 0.24 5.08
CA SER A 262 -0.46 -1.10 5.02
C SER A 262 -0.06 -1.91 3.78
N GLY A 263 1.21 -1.83 3.41
CA GLY A 263 1.80 -2.56 2.29
C GLY A 263 1.56 -1.93 0.90
N SER A 264 0.92 -0.77 0.78
CA SER A 264 0.62 -0.14 -0.50
C SER A 264 1.05 1.33 -0.59
N GLY A 265 1.83 1.69 -1.64
CA GLY A 265 2.18 3.08 -1.91
C GLY A 265 0.97 3.94 -2.27
N ASN A 266 -0.02 3.40 -2.96
CA ASN A 266 -1.27 4.11 -3.23
C ASN A 266 -2.02 4.46 -1.94
N GLN A 267 -2.02 3.59 -0.94
CA GLN A 267 -2.59 3.91 0.37
C GLN A 267 -1.76 4.99 1.09
N GLY A 268 -0.43 4.88 1.06
CA GLY A 268 0.46 5.90 1.63
C GLY A 268 0.25 7.29 1.01
N ILE A 269 0.17 7.39 -0.32
CA ILE A 269 -0.14 8.62 -1.05
C ILE A 269 -1.52 9.15 -0.63
N THR A 270 -2.53 8.29 -0.61
CA THR A 270 -3.92 8.69 -0.32
C THR A 270 -4.08 9.17 1.12
N ALA A 271 -3.43 8.52 2.08
CA ALA A 271 -3.47 8.91 3.49
C ALA A 271 -2.70 10.21 3.78
N SER A 272 -1.68 10.55 2.99
CA SER A 272 -0.80 11.67 3.30
C SER A 272 -1.03 12.92 2.44
N VAL A 273 -1.03 12.77 1.10
CA VAL A 273 -1.04 13.92 0.17
C VAL A 273 -2.23 14.86 0.38
N PRO A 274 -3.48 14.38 0.50
CA PRO A 274 -4.62 15.27 0.75
C PRO A 274 -4.49 16.07 2.05
N VAL A 275 -3.96 15.44 3.11
CA VAL A 275 -3.74 16.06 4.41
C VAL A 275 -2.67 17.15 4.31
N ILE A 276 -1.57 16.89 3.59
CA ILE A 276 -0.49 17.85 3.37
C ILE A 276 -1.00 19.06 2.57
N VAL A 277 -1.77 18.82 1.49
CA VAL A 277 -2.38 19.90 0.67
C VAL A 277 -3.28 20.79 1.51
N TYR A 278 -4.12 20.21 2.38
CA TYR A 278 -4.95 21.00 3.29
C TYR A 278 -4.14 21.74 4.34
N ALA A 279 -3.09 21.14 4.88
CA ALA A 279 -2.21 21.79 5.85
C ALA A 279 -1.51 23.01 5.25
N GLN A 280 -1.05 22.90 4.01
CA GLN A 280 -0.46 24.03 3.26
C GLN A 280 -1.47 25.14 3.01
N GLU A 281 -2.69 24.83 2.58
CA GLU A 281 -3.76 25.80 2.36
C GLU A 281 -4.13 26.54 3.63
N LEU A 282 -4.23 25.83 4.75
CA LEU A 282 -4.60 26.41 6.04
C LEU A 282 -3.44 27.12 6.75
N GLY A 283 -2.21 26.99 6.26
CA GLY A 283 -1.01 27.58 6.86
C GLY A 283 -0.77 27.10 8.30
N VAL A 284 -1.06 25.82 8.60
CA VAL A 284 -0.91 25.29 9.96
C VAL A 284 0.56 25.07 10.33
N SER A 285 0.84 24.93 11.63
CA SER A 285 2.18 24.59 12.11
C SER A 285 2.60 23.18 11.68
N ASP A 286 3.91 22.96 11.64
CA ASP A 286 4.52 21.66 11.40
C ASP A 286 4.02 20.60 12.41
N GLU A 287 3.95 20.96 13.70
CA GLU A 287 3.39 20.09 14.73
C GLU A 287 1.95 19.65 14.39
N LYS A 288 1.09 20.58 13.96
CA LYS A 288 -0.30 20.26 13.63
C LYS A 288 -0.40 19.36 12.41
N LEU A 289 0.48 19.54 11.40
CA LEU A 289 0.58 18.63 10.25
C LEU A 289 1.00 17.22 10.69
N LEU A 290 2.05 17.09 11.53
CA LEU A 290 2.51 15.78 12.01
C LEU A 290 1.42 15.05 12.79
N ARG A 291 0.67 15.74 13.65
CA ARG A 291 -0.49 15.17 14.37
C ARG A 291 -1.59 14.71 13.42
N ALA A 292 -1.94 15.52 12.43
CA ALA A 292 -2.94 15.17 11.43
C ALA A 292 -2.54 13.95 10.57
N LEU A 293 -1.27 13.87 10.19
CA LEU A 293 -0.72 12.71 9.47
C LEU A 293 -0.68 11.46 10.35
N THR A 294 -0.33 11.61 11.63
CA THR A 294 -0.41 10.50 12.60
C THR A 294 -1.83 9.94 12.67
N LEU A 295 -2.83 10.82 12.81
CA LEU A 295 -4.24 10.43 12.82
C LEU A 295 -4.64 9.72 11.53
N SER A 296 -4.35 10.32 10.38
CA SER A 296 -4.69 9.74 9.08
C SER A 296 -4.08 8.35 8.86
N ASN A 297 -2.79 8.21 9.16
CA ASN A 297 -2.08 6.94 8.97
C ASN A 297 -2.59 5.85 9.93
N LEU A 298 -2.73 6.14 11.23
CA LEU A 298 -3.22 5.16 12.21
C LEU A 298 -4.67 4.77 11.94
N THR A 299 -5.53 5.72 11.56
CA THR A 299 -6.92 5.42 11.15
C THR A 299 -6.92 4.49 9.92
N THR A 300 -6.12 4.78 8.91
CA THR A 300 -5.97 3.91 7.72
C THR A 300 -5.54 2.50 8.09
N ILE A 301 -4.52 2.35 8.94
CA ILE A 301 -4.02 1.06 9.41
C ILE A 301 -5.09 0.31 10.20
N HIS A 302 -5.77 1.01 11.11
CA HIS A 302 -6.84 0.42 11.93
C HIS A 302 -7.98 -0.14 11.07
N GLU A 303 -8.45 0.63 10.08
CA GLU A 303 -9.47 0.18 9.13
C GLU A 303 -8.99 -0.98 8.25
N LYS A 304 -7.73 -0.96 7.83
CA LYS A 304 -7.17 -1.96 6.93
C LYS A 304 -6.89 -3.30 7.61
N THR A 305 -6.56 -3.28 8.89
CA THR A 305 -6.23 -4.48 9.68
C THR A 305 -7.29 -5.60 9.57
N PRO A 306 -8.59 -5.38 9.83
CA PRO A 306 -9.60 -6.43 9.72
C PRO A 306 -9.90 -6.87 8.28
N ILE A 307 -9.53 -6.08 7.27
CA ILE A 307 -9.69 -6.42 5.85
C ILE A 307 -8.56 -7.35 5.38
N GLY A 308 -7.33 -7.12 5.87
CA GLY A 308 -6.11 -7.79 5.45
C GLY A 308 -5.34 -7.03 4.37
N ARG A 309 -4.08 -7.40 4.13
CA ARG A 309 -3.18 -6.68 3.20
C ARG A 309 -3.65 -6.72 1.76
N LEU A 310 -4.02 -7.90 1.27
CA LEU A 310 -4.55 -8.10 -0.08
C LEU A 310 -6.02 -8.58 -0.01
N SER A 311 -6.89 -7.93 -0.77
CA SER A 311 -8.33 -8.21 -0.80
C SER A 311 -8.93 -7.68 -2.09
N ALA A 312 -10.15 -8.08 -2.41
CA ALA A 312 -10.97 -7.41 -3.42
C ALA A 312 -11.49 -6.04 -2.93
N TYR A 313 -11.45 -5.75 -1.64
CA TYR A 313 -11.74 -4.42 -1.10
C TYR A 313 -10.57 -3.47 -1.38
N CYS A 314 -10.81 -2.37 -2.05
CA CYS A 314 -9.78 -1.41 -2.43
C CYS A 314 -9.24 -0.66 -1.20
N GLY A 315 -7.96 -0.82 -0.89
CA GLY A 315 -7.32 -0.16 0.26
C GLY A 315 -7.29 1.37 0.19
N ALA A 316 -7.43 1.95 -1.00
CA ALA A 316 -7.58 3.40 -1.15
C ALA A 316 -8.81 3.94 -0.40
N ILE A 317 -9.84 3.12 -0.17
CA ILE A 317 -11.06 3.52 0.55
C ILE A 317 -10.74 3.81 2.02
N SER A 318 -10.04 2.90 2.70
CA SER A 318 -9.57 3.12 4.07
C SER A 318 -8.65 4.34 4.15
N ALA A 319 -7.74 4.48 3.19
CA ALA A 319 -6.81 5.61 3.16
C ALA A 319 -7.52 6.96 2.88
N GLY A 320 -8.59 6.97 2.08
CA GLY A 320 -9.41 8.16 1.84
C GLY A 320 -10.23 8.57 3.07
N ALA A 321 -10.74 7.58 3.82
CA ALA A 321 -11.42 7.85 5.09
C ALA A 321 -10.41 8.36 6.14
N GLY A 322 -9.22 7.76 6.24
CA GLY A 322 -8.12 8.24 7.07
C GLY A 322 -7.69 9.68 6.72
N ALA A 323 -7.55 9.98 5.41
CA ALA A 323 -7.27 11.36 4.96
C ALA A 323 -8.37 12.33 5.37
N GLY A 324 -9.65 11.92 5.26
CA GLY A 324 -10.79 12.69 5.76
C GLY A 324 -10.70 12.99 7.24
N ALA A 325 -10.30 11.99 8.06
CA ALA A 325 -10.04 12.16 9.49
C ALA A 325 -8.95 13.19 9.77
N GLY A 326 -7.80 13.09 9.09
CA GLY A 326 -6.69 14.06 9.19
C GLY A 326 -7.11 15.48 8.79
N ILE A 327 -7.89 15.63 7.71
CA ILE A 327 -8.42 16.93 7.26
C ILE A 327 -9.40 17.48 8.27
N ALA A 328 -10.32 16.68 8.82
CA ALA A 328 -11.23 17.11 9.87
C ALA A 328 -10.46 17.68 11.08
N TYR A 329 -9.39 16.99 11.51
CA TYR A 329 -8.49 17.45 12.56
C TYR A 329 -7.83 18.80 12.22
N LEU A 330 -7.29 18.96 11.02
CA LEU A 330 -6.68 20.22 10.55
C LEU A 330 -7.65 21.38 10.60
N CYS A 331 -8.91 21.14 10.25
CA CYS A 331 -10.00 22.12 10.26
C CYS A 331 -10.55 22.42 11.67
N GLY A 332 -9.98 21.82 12.73
CA GLY A 332 -10.38 22.05 14.12
C GLY A 332 -11.57 21.17 14.57
N GLY A 333 -11.85 20.09 13.85
CA GLY A 333 -12.84 19.09 14.26
C GLY A 333 -12.40 18.38 15.54
N ASP A 334 -13.39 18.07 16.39
CA ASP A 334 -13.24 17.26 17.60
C ASP A 334 -13.28 15.75 17.27
N TYR A 335 -13.25 14.92 18.31
CA TYR A 335 -13.33 13.47 18.17
C TYR A 335 -14.57 13.03 17.38
N ASP A 336 -15.74 13.63 17.68
CA ASP A 336 -16.99 13.29 17.01
C ASP A 336 -16.94 13.64 15.50
N ALA A 337 -16.37 14.80 15.16
CA ALA A 337 -16.15 15.18 13.75
C ALA A 337 -15.29 14.16 13.02
N VAL A 338 -14.22 13.67 13.65
CA VAL A 338 -13.31 12.68 13.07
C VAL A 338 -14.02 11.34 12.85
N ILE A 339 -14.63 10.75 13.86
CA ILE A 339 -15.27 9.43 13.73
C ILE A 339 -16.46 9.44 12.77
N HIS A 340 -17.25 10.52 12.75
CA HIS A 340 -18.37 10.64 11.81
C HIS A 340 -17.88 10.86 10.38
N THR A 341 -16.76 11.57 10.18
CA THR A 341 -16.13 11.68 8.87
C THR A 341 -15.75 10.31 8.32
N VAL A 342 -15.10 9.48 9.14
CA VAL A 342 -14.71 8.10 8.78
C VAL A 342 -15.91 7.26 8.43
N VAL A 343 -16.93 7.20 9.31
CA VAL A 343 -18.13 6.39 9.09
C VAL A 343 -18.91 6.86 7.84
N ASN A 344 -19.06 8.17 7.65
CA ASN A 344 -19.74 8.72 6.48
C ASN A 344 -19.01 8.33 5.19
N ALA A 345 -17.67 8.45 5.15
CA ALA A 345 -16.86 8.07 3.99
C ALA A 345 -17.04 6.59 3.64
N LEU A 346 -16.90 5.70 4.64
CA LEU A 346 -17.02 4.26 4.43
C LEU A 346 -18.42 3.84 4.00
N ALA A 347 -19.48 4.47 4.53
CA ALA A 347 -20.85 4.20 4.11
C ALA A 347 -21.09 4.49 2.61
N VAL A 348 -20.35 5.44 2.03
CA VAL A 348 -20.52 5.85 0.63
C VAL A 348 -19.74 4.94 -0.34
N VAL A 349 -18.51 4.55 0.00
CA VAL A 349 -17.59 3.95 -1.00
C VAL A 349 -17.14 2.52 -0.69
N SER A 350 -17.71 1.85 0.31
CA SER A 350 -17.31 0.47 0.72
C SER A 350 -17.67 -0.63 -0.29
N GLY A 351 -17.85 -0.31 -1.56
CA GLY A 351 -18.09 -1.28 -2.63
C GLY A 351 -17.06 -1.21 -3.76
N VAL A 352 -16.06 -0.33 -3.66
CA VAL A 352 -15.04 -0.19 -4.70
C VAL A 352 -14.09 -1.39 -4.66
N ILE A 353 -14.01 -2.12 -5.78
CA ILE A 353 -13.17 -3.31 -5.88
C ILE A 353 -11.71 -2.98 -6.15
N CYS A 354 -10.81 -3.86 -5.68
CA CYS A 354 -9.40 -3.92 -6.04
C CYS A 354 -9.18 -5.06 -7.05
N ASP A 355 -8.98 -4.70 -8.30
CA ASP A 355 -8.71 -5.58 -9.43
C ASP A 355 -7.25 -5.46 -9.91
N GLY A 356 -6.31 -5.28 -8.98
CA GLY A 356 -4.87 -5.17 -9.22
C GLY A 356 -4.38 -3.74 -9.45
N ALA A 357 -3.06 -3.59 -9.49
CA ALA A 357 -2.39 -2.29 -9.68
C ALA A 357 -2.39 -1.89 -11.17
N LYS A 358 -2.87 -0.67 -11.47
CA LYS A 358 -2.99 -0.14 -12.84
C LYS A 358 -3.41 1.34 -12.85
N ALA A 359 -3.44 1.96 -14.02
CA ALA A 359 -3.77 3.38 -14.19
C ALA A 359 -5.11 3.80 -13.54
N SER A 360 -6.15 2.95 -13.57
CA SER A 360 -7.45 3.29 -12.97
C SER A 360 -7.41 3.43 -11.43
N CYS A 361 -6.31 3.06 -10.77
CA CYS A 361 -6.14 3.29 -9.33
C CYS A 361 -6.19 4.78 -8.98
N ALA A 362 -5.69 5.67 -9.84
CA ALA A 362 -5.72 7.12 -9.64
C ALA A 362 -7.16 7.65 -9.51
N ALA A 363 -8.09 7.19 -10.36
CA ALA A 363 -9.50 7.58 -10.27
C ALA A 363 -10.17 7.04 -8.99
N LYS A 364 -9.85 5.79 -8.58
CA LYS A 364 -10.35 5.22 -7.32
C LYS A 364 -9.87 6.01 -6.11
N ILE A 365 -8.62 6.50 -6.13
CA ILE A 365 -8.05 7.37 -5.09
C ILE A 365 -8.80 8.70 -5.03
N ALA A 366 -9.00 9.35 -6.18
CA ALA A 366 -9.78 10.60 -6.24
C ALA A 366 -11.17 10.44 -5.61
N THR A 367 -11.87 9.34 -5.96
CA THR A 367 -13.19 9.01 -5.39
C THR A 367 -13.12 8.75 -3.86
N ALA A 368 -12.08 8.08 -3.39
CA ALA A 368 -11.91 7.81 -1.96
C ALA A 368 -11.64 9.08 -1.15
N VAL A 369 -10.80 9.97 -1.67
CA VAL A 369 -10.53 11.29 -1.05
C VAL A 369 -11.79 12.15 -1.05
N GLU A 370 -12.54 12.18 -2.16
CA GLU A 370 -13.82 12.91 -2.24
C GLU A 370 -14.83 12.40 -1.20
N ALA A 371 -14.90 11.08 -0.98
CA ALA A 371 -15.77 10.52 0.05
C ALA A 371 -15.36 10.96 1.47
N GLY A 372 -14.06 11.02 1.77
CA GLY A 372 -13.55 11.56 3.02
C GLY A 372 -13.93 13.03 3.23
N LEU A 373 -13.73 13.85 2.19
CA LEU A 373 -14.11 15.27 2.20
C LEU A 373 -15.62 15.46 2.33
N LEU A 374 -16.42 14.67 1.62
CA LEU A 374 -17.87 14.69 1.72
C LEU A 374 -18.32 14.32 3.14
N GLY A 375 -17.70 13.27 3.72
CA GLY A 375 -18.01 12.81 5.07
C GLY A 375 -17.83 13.88 6.12
N TYR A 376 -16.72 14.62 6.06
CA TYR A 376 -16.48 15.78 6.93
C TYR A 376 -17.48 16.91 6.66
N ASN A 377 -17.69 17.28 5.39
CA ASN A 377 -18.60 18.35 5.00
C ASN A 377 -20.08 18.05 5.37
N MET A 378 -20.49 16.79 5.39
CA MET A 378 -21.79 16.37 5.91
C MET A 378 -21.89 16.66 7.41
N TYR A 379 -20.88 16.21 8.18
CA TYR A 379 -20.90 16.34 9.63
C TYR A 379 -20.96 17.81 10.10
N ILE A 380 -20.12 18.68 9.58
CA ILE A 380 -20.14 20.11 9.98
C ILE A 380 -21.44 20.85 9.61
N ARG A 381 -22.30 20.25 8.79
CA ARG A 381 -23.64 20.73 8.45
C ARG A 381 -24.74 20.03 9.25
N GLY A 382 -24.37 19.24 10.27
CA GLY A 382 -25.30 18.50 11.12
C GLY A 382 -25.90 17.23 10.48
N ASN A 383 -25.29 16.73 9.39
CA ASN A 383 -25.74 15.54 8.68
C ASN A 383 -24.75 14.38 8.87
N GLN A 384 -25.29 13.19 9.07
CA GLN A 384 -24.48 11.97 9.20
C GLN A 384 -25.33 10.74 8.90
N PHE A 385 -24.70 9.64 8.48
CA PHE A 385 -25.33 8.33 8.49
C PHE A 385 -25.42 7.77 9.90
N ARG A 386 -26.50 7.05 10.19
CA ARG A 386 -26.82 6.59 11.54
C ARG A 386 -26.83 5.06 11.64
N ALA A 387 -26.74 4.56 12.84
CA ALA A 387 -26.89 3.13 13.09
C ALA A 387 -28.20 2.59 12.50
N GLY A 388 -28.08 1.58 11.64
CA GLY A 388 -29.19 1.03 10.86
C GLY A 388 -29.24 1.49 9.40
N ASP A 389 -28.42 2.46 9.00
CA ASP A 389 -28.26 2.83 7.61
C ASP A 389 -27.31 1.82 6.92
N GLY A 390 -27.89 0.74 6.40
CA GLY A 390 -27.13 -0.33 5.76
C GLY A 390 -26.16 -1.03 6.72
N ILE A 391 -24.85 -0.96 6.42
CA ILE A 391 -23.80 -1.58 7.25
C ILE A 391 -23.30 -0.69 8.39
N VAL A 392 -23.80 0.54 8.50
CA VAL A 392 -23.43 1.46 9.58
C VAL A 392 -24.04 0.95 10.90
N ALA A 393 -23.19 0.80 11.92
CA ALA A 393 -23.58 0.31 13.23
C ALA A 393 -23.44 1.41 14.30
N LYS A 394 -23.93 1.16 15.50
CA LYS A 394 -23.74 2.08 16.64
C LYS A 394 -22.27 2.07 17.07
N GLY A 395 -21.65 3.24 17.03
CA GLY A 395 -20.22 3.43 17.32
C GLY A 395 -19.31 3.15 16.13
N VAL A 396 -18.20 3.89 16.05
CA VAL A 396 -17.26 3.79 14.95
C VAL A 396 -16.66 2.39 14.84
N GLU A 397 -16.21 1.78 15.93
CA GLU A 397 -15.56 0.47 15.93
C GLU A 397 -16.48 -0.64 15.36
N ASN A 398 -17.77 -0.61 15.66
CA ASN A 398 -18.70 -1.58 15.10
C ASN A 398 -18.91 -1.39 13.59
N SER A 399 -18.90 -0.16 13.12
CA SER A 399 -18.96 0.14 11.68
C SER A 399 -17.70 -0.32 10.97
N LEU A 400 -16.51 -0.04 11.53
CA LEU A 400 -15.23 -0.53 11.00
C LEU A 400 -15.16 -2.06 10.97
N LYS A 401 -15.66 -2.73 12.01
CA LYS A 401 -15.75 -4.19 12.08
C LYS A 401 -16.66 -4.77 10.98
N ASN A 402 -17.79 -4.11 10.69
CA ASN A 402 -18.68 -4.52 9.60
C ASN A 402 -18.01 -4.37 8.24
N VAL A 403 -17.30 -3.26 7.99
CA VAL A 403 -16.52 -3.03 6.78
C VAL A 403 -15.39 -4.06 6.66
N GLY A 404 -14.66 -4.33 7.74
CA GLY A 404 -13.63 -5.36 7.79
C GLY A 404 -14.16 -6.75 7.43
N ARG A 405 -15.32 -7.13 8.01
CA ARG A 405 -15.98 -8.40 7.68
C ARG A 405 -16.42 -8.46 6.21
N LEU A 406 -16.97 -7.36 5.67
CA LEU A 406 -17.34 -7.27 4.26
C LEU A 406 -16.09 -7.44 3.37
N GLY A 407 -15.02 -6.70 3.65
CA GLY A 407 -13.79 -6.74 2.85
C GLY A 407 -13.05 -8.08 2.91
N LYS A 408 -13.00 -8.74 4.07
CA LYS A 408 -12.29 -10.00 4.26
C LYS A 408 -13.12 -11.22 3.85
N GLN A 409 -14.35 -11.32 4.38
CA GLN A 409 -15.21 -12.49 4.18
C GLN A 409 -16.16 -12.30 3.01
N GLY A 410 -16.88 -11.17 2.98
CA GLY A 410 -17.93 -10.92 1.99
C GLY A 410 -17.39 -10.80 0.56
N MET A 411 -16.17 -10.29 0.39
CA MET A 411 -15.56 -10.11 -0.93
C MET A 411 -14.61 -11.26 -1.34
N LYS A 412 -14.60 -12.38 -0.61
CA LYS A 412 -13.71 -13.52 -0.93
C LYS A 412 -14.01 -14.08 -2.32
N GLU A 413 -15.27 -14.38 -2.62
CA GLU A 413 -15.66 -14.89 -3.95
C GLU A 413 -15.46 -13.83 -5.04
N THR A 414 -15.70 -12.55 -4.74
CA THR A 414 -15.38 -11.45 -5.65
C THR A 414 -13.89 -11.41 -5.99
N ASN A 415 -13.01 -11.68 -5.02
CA ASN A 415 -11.57 -11.76 -5.27
C ASN A 415 -11.21 -12.94 -6.18
N ASN A 416 -11.82 -14.12 -5.95
CA ASN A 416 -11.61 -15.30 -6.77
C ASN A 416 -12.06 -15.03 -8.21
N GLU A 417 -13.26 -14.49 -8.39
CA GLU A 417 -13.81 -14.15 -9.72
C GLU A 417 -12.92 -13.13 -10.46
N ILE A 418 -12.40 -12.12 -9.76
CA ILE A 418 -11.46 -11.16 -10.36
C ILE A 418 -10.18 -11.86 -10.83
N ILE A 419 -9.65 -12.78 -10.02
CA ILE A 419 -8.45 -13.57 -10.38
C ILE A 419 -8.75 -14.41 -11.63
N ASP A 420 -9.86 -15.13 -11.67
CA ASP A 420 -10.26 -15.97 -12.78
C ASP A 420 -10.41 -15.18 -14.08
N ILE A 421 -11.10 -14.03 -14.03
CA ILE A 421 -11.21 -13.09 -15.17
C ILE A 421 -9.81 -12.65 -15.65
N MET A 422 -8.90 -12.33 -14.71
CA MET A 422 -7.57 -11.82 -15.08
C MET A 422 -6.62 -12.91 -15.57
N VAL A 423 -6.72 -14.13 -15.06
CA VAL A 423 -5.86 -15.26 -15.46
C VAL A 423 -6.39 -15.91 -16.75
N GLY A 424 -7.68 -15.73 -17.07
CA GLY A 424 -8.29 -16.25 -18.30
C GLY A 424 -8.71 -17.72 -18.15
N CYS A 425 -9.15 -18.11 -16.98
CA CYS A 425 -9.74 -19.42 -16.71
C CYS A 425 -11.23 -19.42 -17.03
#